data_af4a9770b370cc7a9c30566a7ca352b7
#
_entry.id   af4a9770b370cc7a9c30566a7ca352b7
#
_cell.length_a   1.000
_cell.length_b   1.000
_cell.length_c   1.000
_cell.angle_alpha   90.00
_cell.angle_beta   90.00
_cell.angle_gamma   90.00
#
_symmetry.space_group_name_H-M   'P 1'
#
loop_
_entity.id
_entity.type
_entity.pdbx_description
1 polymer ?
#
loop_
_entity_poly.entity_id
_entity_poly.type
_entity_poly.pdbx_seq_one_letter_code
_entity_poly.pdbx_strand_id
1 'polypeptide(L)'
;MRSALVLILLTVGSVVPVSAQNLVNDVPLLNVTEGQLPNDTAFDGRSALTIVAAPWDVTQKALRVQYAAGDSFGLARGAGQRDWSRFRALTVSIWNPGDTPVSLAFVIKHARSRNVSTRVEQTLQCRKGINDFRWILKELTNGDGSTPDFSEITHWYFANPGNQTPLLFFSDVLLHESGQPQQDQAAAGRWISPARVKRLQQATLPAITAPVEFDTPAADAILSQLEIFPPDNAFNQVIEDWPLHPRSRQIVASIGADQPFRYNPDMGFVIVPPDQPRVPVRIVDYPGESDPGPYPVPDNVPIEGWPAGVRREGDSATTLQQLQRRPEKYIGDRHAIVVDPHNHRLYEFFTFGRTGSGWAAGQASVFDLSSNALRPDGWTSADAAGLPIFPAVVRYDDLQRGIVDHAMRVTVRRSRRAWVHPATHFASRLTDADLPRMGERLRLRGNYDITGFSKPVQAILKGLKKHGMFVADNGIDWAISVAPDPRIPILHEELRKIRGRDFQVVVAPTHR
;
A
#
# COMPACT_ATOMS: atom_id res chain seq x y z
N MET A 1 54.12 -6.56 -60.65
CA MET A 1 54.15 -6.91 -59.23
C MET A 1 52.75 -6.70 -58.71
N ARG A 2 52.10 -7.75 -58.20
CA ARG A 2 50.67 -7.81 -58.01
C ARG A 2 50.34 -7.34 -56.58
N SER A 3 49.52 -6.26 -56.42
CA SER A 3 48.94 -5.82 -55.17
C SER A 3 47.74 -6.68 -54.88
N ALA A 4 47.73 -7.30 -53.70
CA ALA A 4 46.57 -8.03 -53.16
C ALA A 4 45.66 -7.10 -52.44
N LEU A 5 44.42 -6.97 -52.88
CA LEU A 5 43.34 -6.22 -52.28
C LEU A 5 42.65 -7.16 -51.26
N VAL A 6 42.74 -6.85 -49.96
CA VAL A 6 42.03 -7.60 -48.93
C VAL A 6 40.63 -6.98 -48.79
N LEU A 7 39.62 -7.72 -49.18
CA LEU A 7 38.20 -7.36 -49.05
C LEU A 7 37.73 -7.79 -47.67
N ILE A 8 37.50 -6.83 -46.76
CA ILE A 8 36.86 -7.09 -45.49
C ILE A 8 35.34 -7.12 -45.71
N LEU A 9 34.76 -8.31 -45.67
CA LEU A 9 33.32 -8.48 -45.62
C LEU A 9 32.84 -8.10 -44.21
N LEU A 10 32.21 -6.94 -44.12
CA LEU A 10 31.36 -6.57 -42.97
C LEU A 10 30.06 -7.38 -43.10
N THR A 11 29.91 -8.43 -42.29
CA THR A 11 28.65 -9.09 -42.09
C THR A 11 27.75 -8.15 -41.27
N VAL A 12 26.83 -7.51 -41.94
CA VAL A 12 25.70 -6.82 -41.30
C VAL A 12 24.82 -7.93 -40.68
N GLY A 13 25.01 -8.14 -39.39
CA GLY A 13 24.09 -8.95 -38.61
C GLY A 13 22.72 -8.31 -38.67
N SER A 14 21.77 -8.97 -39.33
CA SER A 14 20.37 -8.63 -39.31
C SER A 14 19.92 -8.64 -37.83
N VAL A 15 19.69 -7.45 -37.28
CA VAL A 15 18.95 -7.29 -36.05
C VAL A 15 17.53 -7.77 -36.34
N VAL A 16 17.25 -9.01 -35.98
CA VAL A 16 15.87 -9.52 -35.92
C VAL A 16 15.20 -8.65 -34.84
N PRO A 17 14.11 -7.94 -35.17
CA PRO A 17 13.35 -7.28 -34.13
C PRO A 17 12.88 -8.37 -33.18
N VAL A 18 13.25 -8.26 -31.89
CA VAL A 18 12.66 -9.05 -30.82
C VAL A 18 11.19 -8.71 -30.86
N SER A 19 10.43 -9.59 -31.50
CA SER A 19 8.98 -9.53 -31.50
C SER A 19 8.55 -9.45 -30.03
N ALA A 20 7.60 -8.58 -29.74
CA ALA A 20 6.86 -8.49 -28.49
C ALA A 20 6.23 -9.86 -28.15
N GLN A 21 7.01 -10.75 -27.55
CA GLN A 21 6.57 -12.02 -27.00
C GLN A 21 6.92 -12.00 -25.51
N ASN A 22 5.87 -12.10 -24.72
CA ASN A 22 5.77 -12.18 -23.27
C ASN A 22 5.36 -10.88 -22.57
N LEU A 23 4.32 -10.23 -23.09
CA LEU A 23 3.42 -9.47 -22.25
C LEU A 23 2.48 -10.48 -21.59
N VAL A 24 2.60 -10.55 -20.34
CA VAL A 24 1.82 -11.20 -19.31
C VAL A 24 0.34 -11.21 -19.63
N ASN A 25 -0.25 -12.30 -19.36
CA ASN A 25 -1.58 -12.82 -19.61
C ASN A 25 -2.75 -12.04 -18.97
N ASP A 26 -2.71 -10.72 -18.93
CA ASP A 26 -3.89 -9.91 -18.67
C ASP A 26 -4.77 -9.94 -19.90
N VAL A 27 -6.00 -10.42 -19.72
CA VAL A 27 -6.96 -10.47 -20.82
C VAL A 27 -7.91 -9.29 -20.71
N PRO A 28 -7.90 -8.35 -21.66
CA PRO A 28 -8.84 -7.26 -21.66
C PRO A 28 -10.25 -7.76 -21.98
N LEU A 29 -11.18 -7.49 -21.09
CA LEU A 29 -12.63 -7.62 -21.36
C LEU A 29 -13.14 -6.39 -22.10
N LEU A 30 -12.54 -5.23 -21.86
CA LEU A 30 -12.73 -3.98 -22.57
C LEU A 30 -11.33 -3.36 -22.76
N ASN A 31 -10.95 -3.13 -24.02
CA ASN A 31 -9.65 -2.57 -24.38
C ASN A 31 -9.85 -1.20 -25.05
N VAL A 32 -9.89 -0.14 -24.26
CA VAL A 32 -10.02 1.23 -24.78
C VAL A 32 -8.70 1.80 -25.28
N THR A 33 -7.59 1.23 -24.84
CA THR A 33 -6.24 1.65 -25.21
C THR A 33 -6.00 1.45 -26.71
N GLU A 34 -6.51 0.40 -27.32
CA GLU A 34 -6.43 0.17 -28.76
C GLU A 34 -7.34 1.11 -29.58
N GLY A 35 -8.29 1.78 -28.92
CA GLY A 35 -9.11 2.79 -29.57
C GLY A 35 -10.27 2.23 -30.38
N GLN A 36 -10.61 0.97 -30.21
CA GLN A 36 -11.77 0.33 -30.82
C GLN A 36 -12.64 -0.31 -29.73
N LEU A 37 -13.95 -0.09 -29.83
CA LEU A 37 -14.91 -0.86 -29.04
C LEU A 37 -15.00 -2.26 -29.67
N PRO A 38 -15.06 -3.34 -28.86
CA PRO A 38 -15.37 -4.65 -29.37
C PRO A 38 -16.70 -4.62 -30.13
N ASN A 39 -16.74 -5.23 -31.32
CA ASN A 39 -17.96 -5.28 -32.18
C ASN A 39 -19.16 -5.95 -31.52
N ASP A 40 -18.93 -6.65 -30.43
CA ASP A 40 -19.86 -7.46 -29.65
C ASP A 40 -20.21 -6.84 -28.29
N THR A 41 -19.80 -5.57 -28.02
CA THR A 41 -20.26 -4.81 -26.87
C THR A 41 -21.75 -4.51 -27.05
N ALA A 42 -22.60 -5.24 -26.34
CA ALA A 42 -24.05 -5.04 -26.42
C ALA A 42 -24.44 -3.83 -25.58
N PHE A 43 -25.12 -2.94 -26.23
CA PHE A 43 -25.80 -1.82 -25.59
C PHE A 43 -27.30 -1.95 -25.83
N ASP A 44 -28.08 -1.70 -24.82
CA ASP A 44 -29.51 -1.52 -24.98
C ASP A 44 -29.86 -0.19 -25.75
N GLY A 45 -28.84 0.44 -26.31
CA GLY A 45 -28.93 1.42 -27.36
C GLY A 45 -29.29 2.86 -26.97
N ARG A 46 -29.42 3.17 -25.67
CA ARG A 46 -29.76 4.52 -25.19
C ARG A 46 -28.59 5.33 -24.64
N SER A 47 -27.56 4.66 -24.10
CA SER A 47 -26.36 5.30 -23.60
C SER A 47 -25.40 5.62 -24.75
N ALA A 48 -24.80 6.81 -24.71
CA ALA A 48 -23.83 7.22 -25.72
C ALA A 48 -22.40 6.86 -25.26
N LEU A 49 -21.67 6.21 -26.12
CA LEU A 49 -20.32 5.71 -25.88
C LEU A 49 -19.35 6.28 -26.90
N THR A 50 -18.19 6.75 -26.42
CA THR A 50 -17.15 7.32 -27.28
C THR A 50 -15.80 7.13 -26.64
N ILE A 51 -14.80 6.67 -27.39
CA ILE A 51 -13.42 6.65 -26.92
C ILE A 51 -12.83 8.05 -27.07
N VAL A 52 -12.28 8.56 -25.98
CA VAL A 52 -11.71 9.91 -25.86
C VAL A 52 -10.38 9.87 -25.13
N ALA A 53 -9.65 11.00 -25.10
CA ALA A 53 -8.53 11.14 -24.17
C ALA A 53 -9.01 11.02 -22.72
N ALA A 54 -8.28 10.30 -21.89
CA ALA A 54 -8.66 10.07 -20.50
C ALA A 54 -8.58 11.39 -19.71
N PRO A 55 -9.60 11.72 -18.88
CA PRO A 55 -9.58 12.96 -18.10
C PRO A 55 -8.50 12.99 -17.01
N TRP A 56 -7.96 11.85 -16.61
CA TRP A 56 -6.89 11.73 -15.60
C TRP A 56 -5.49 11.75 -16.21
N ASP A 57 -5.36 11.41 -17.51
CA ASP A 57 -4.10 11.45 -18.26
C ASP A 57 -4.40 11.55 -19.75
N VAL A 58 -4.18 12.70 -20.34
CA VAL A 58 -4.48 12.98 -21.76
C VAL A 58 -3.69 12.14 -22.75
N THR A 59 -2.63 11.44 -22.30
CA THR A 59 -1.86 10.51 -23.13
C THR A 59 -2.50 9.11 -23.23
N GLN A 60 -3.47 8.84 -22.36
CA GLN A 60 -4.25 7.60 -22.34
C GLN A 60 -5.61 7.79 -22.99
N LYS A 61 -6.27 6.67 -23.29
CA LYS A 61 -7.66 6.66 -23.76
C LYS A 61 -8.59 6.19 -22.67
N ALA A 62 -9.84 6.63 -22.73
CA ALA A 62 -10.93 6.21 -21.85
C ALA A 62 -12.21 6.04 -22.66
N LEU A 63 -13.08 5.13 -22.23
CA LEU A 63 -14.45 5.04 -22.73
C LEU A 63 -15.31 6.08 -22.00
N ARG A 64 -15.72 7.12 -22.69
CA ARG A 64 -16.70 8.08 -22.21
C ARG A 64 -18.09 7.47 -22.35
N VAL A 65 -18.80 7.34 -21.24
CA VAL A 65 -20.16 6.79 -21.17
C VAL A 65 -21.11 7.84 -20.66
N GLN A 66 -22.02 8.31 -21.51
CA GLN A 66 -23.17 9.10 -21.10
C GLN A 66 -24.35 8.13 -20.89
N TYR A 67 -24.59 7.75 -19.65
CA TYR A 67 -25.65 6.80 -19.32
C TYR A 67 -27.05 7.40 -19.59
N ALA A 68 -27.92 6.57 -20.13
CA ALA A 68 -29.36 6.75 -20.00
C ALA A 68 -29.86 6.15 -18.67
N ALA A 69 -31.02 6.61 -18.21
CA ALA A 69 -31.64 6.09 -17.00
C ALA A 69 -32.01 4.60 -17.15
N GLY A 70 -31.60 3.80 -16.18
CA GLY A 70 -31.84 2.36 -16.15
C GLY A 70 -31.11 1.55 -17.22
N ASP A 71 -30.05 2.10 -17.82
CA ASP A 71 -29.29 1.48 -18.90
C ASP A 71 -27.98 0.83 -18.43
N SER A 72 -27.37 0.02 -19.28
CA SER A 72 -26.11 -0.67 -18.96
C SER A 72 -25.24 -0.81 -20.20
N PHE A 73 -23.93 -1.02 -20.01
CA PHE A 73 -23.04 -1.46 -21.07
C PHE A 73 -22.17 -2.62 -20.60
N GLY A 74 -21.77 -3.47 -21.50
CA GLY A 74 -20.92 -4.63 -21.22
C GLY A 74 -20.93 -5.65 -22.37
N LEU A 75 -20.45 -6.87 -22.08
CA LEU A 75 -20.33 -7.90 -23.10
C LEU A 75 -21.62 -8.69 -23.29
N ALA A 76 -22.03 -8.83 -24.56
CA ALA A 76 -23.17 -9.61 -24.95
C ALA A 76 -22.91 -11.12 -24.80
N ARG A 77 -24.01 -11.89 -24.81
CA ARG A 77 -23.99 -13.35 -24.78
C ARG A 77 -23.22 -13.91 -25.97
N GLY A 78 -22.18 -14.70 -25.66
CA GLY A 78 -21.44 -15.46 -26.66
C GLY A 78 -20.14 -14.83 -27.17
N ALA A 79 -19.80 -13.62 -26.68
CA ALA A 79 -18.61 -12.89 -27.14
C ALA A 79 -17.49 -12.84 -26.06
N GLY A 80 -16.24 -12.65 -26.50
CA GLY A 80 -15.06 -12.42 -25.65
C GLY A 80 -14.63 -13.59 -24.76
N GLN A 81 -13.81 -13.28 -23.75
CA GLN A 81 -13.29 -14.26 -22.80
C GLN A 81 -14.40 -14.79 -21.89
N ARG A 82 -14.73 -16.06 -21.99
CA ARG A 82 -15.85 -16.70 -21.24
C ARG A 82 -15.39 -17.56 -20.07
N ASP A 83 -14.25 -18.19 -20.18
CA ASP A 83 -13.65 -18.96 -19.08
C ASP A 83 -12.77 -18.03 -18.23
N TRP A 84 -13.29 -17.66 -17.04
CA TRP A 84 -12.58 -16.86 -16.05
C TRP A 84 -11.99 -17.70 -14.93
N SER A 85 -12.10 -19.02 -14.96
CA SER A 85 -11.69 -19.93 -13.87
C SER A 85 -10.20 -19.89 -13.56
N ARG A 86 -9.37 -19.55 -14.56
CA ARG A 86 -7.92 -19.40 -14.43
C ARG A 86 -7.48 -18.02 -13.92
N PHE A 87 -8.37 -17.03 -13.92
CA PHE A 87 -8.04 -15.68 -13.49
C PHE A 87 -8.27 -15.49 -12.00
N ARG A 88 -7.43 -14.66 -11.39
CA ARG A 88 -7.48 -14.36 -9.97
C ARG A 88 -8.33 -13.12 -9.67
N ALA A 89 -8.22 -12.10 -10.48
CA ALA A 89 -8.84 -10.81 -10.23
C ALA A 89 -9.37 -10.14 -11.50
N LEU A 90 -10.26 -9.18 -11.31
CA LEU A 90 -10.73 -8.25 -12.33
C LEU A 90 -10.54 -6.83 -11.83
N THR A 91 -10.13 -5.91 -12.71
CA THR A 91 -9.91 -4.49 -12.38
C THR A 91 -10.53 -3.55 -13.40
N VAL A 92 -10.92 -2.36 -12.93
CA VAL A 92 -11.33 -1.22 -13.76
C VAL A 92 -11.15 0.07 -12.98
N SER A 93 -10.78 1.16 -13.67
CA SER A 93 -10.80 2.51 -13.12
C SER A 93 -11.96 3.29 -13.73
N ILE A 94 -12.74 4.00 -12.91
CA ILE A 94 -13.91 4.78 -13.34
C ILE A 94 -13.74 6.22 -12.84
N TRP A 95 -13.74 7.18 -13.77
CA TRP A 95 -13.71 8.61 -13.46
C TRP A 95 -15.12 9.19 -13.43
N ASN A 96 -15.46 9.85 -12.34
CA ASN A 96 -16.66 10.66 -12.22
C ASN A 96 -16.30 12.17 -12.25
N PRO A 97 -16.66 12.92 -13.29
CA PRO A 97 -16.40 14.36 -13.37
C PRO A 97 -17.30 15.19 -12.46
N GLY A 98 -18.45 14.64 -12.04
CA GLY A 98 -19.47 15.33 -11.25
C GLY A 98 -19.16 15.38 -9.76
N ASP A 99 -19.75 16.35 -9.07
CA ASP A 99 -19.63 16.47 -7.61
C ASP A 99 -20.51 15.49 -6.84
N THR A 100 -21.54 14.96 -7.48
CA THR A 100 -22.46 13.99 -6.89
C THR A 100 -21.95 12.57 -7.11
N PRO A 101 -21.86 11.74 -6.06
CA PRO A 101 -21.53 10.34 -6.20
C PRO A 101 -22.54 9.60 -7.08
N VAL A 102 -22.04 8.74 -7.96
CA VAL A 102 -22.84 7.90 -8.85
C VAL A 102 -22.78 6.45 -8.37
N SER A 103 -23.95 5.83 -8.19
CA SER A 103 -24.04 4.40 -7.87
C SER A 103 -24.23 3.60 -9.16
N LEU A 104 -23.33 2.63 -9.40
CA LEU A 104 -23.46 1.65 -10.49
C LEU A 104 -23.58 0.25 -9.90
N ALA A 105 -24.13 -0.69 -10.68
CA ALA A 105 -24.04 -2.11 -10.41
C ALA A 105 -23.10 -2.77 -11.42
N PHE A 106 -22.09 -3.49 -10.94
CA PHE A 106 -21.31 -4.39 -11.77
C PHE A 106 -21.88 -5.79 -11.63
N VAL A 107 -22.29 -6.38 -12.74
CA VAL A 107 -23.00 -7.67 -12.78
C VAL A 107 -22.21 -8.68 -13.62
N ILE A 108 -22.06 -9.90 -13.07
CA ILE A 108 -21.50 -11.05 -13.79
C ILE A 108 -22.54 -12.18 -13.79
N LYS A 109 -22.88 -12.68 -14.98
CA LYS A 109 -23.74 -13.86 -15.17
C LYS A 109 -22.94 -15.00 -15.75
N HIS A 110 -23.14 -16.18 -15.23
CA HIS A 110 -22.55 -17.43 -15.69
C HIS A 110 -23.65 -18.41 -16.18
N ALA A 111 -23.27 -19.55 -16.74
CA ALA A 111 -24.20 -20.52 -17.32
C ALA A 111 -25.30 -20.98 -16.36
N ARG A 112 -25.03 -20.98 -15.06
CA ARG A 112 -25.98 -21.36 -14.01
C ARG A 112 -26.87 -20.21 -13.50
N SER A 113 -26.63 -18.97 -13.92
CA SER A 113 -27.41 -17.82 -13.49
C SER A 113 -28.83 -17.88 -14.08
N ARG A 114 -29.85 -17.97 -13.22
CA ARG A 114 -31.27 -18.06 -13.61
C ARG A 114 -32.06 -16.79 -13.30
N ASN A 115 -31.65 -16.08 -12.25
CA ASN A 115 -32.32 -14.87 -11.75
C ASN A 115 -31.30 -13.95 -11.05
N VAL A 116 -31.78 -12.91 -10.36
CA VAL A 116 -30.95 -11.94 -9.65
C VAL A 116 -30.13 -12.57 -8.51
N SER A 117 -30.72 -13.55 -7.80
CA SER A 117 -30.02 -14.20 -6.67
C SER A 117 -28.92 -15.18 -7.12
N THR A 118 -28.95 -15.66 -8.34
CA THR A 118 -27.97 -16.62 -8.89
C THR A 118 -26.94 -15.98 -9.82
N ARG A 119 -26.65 -14.70 -9.63
CA ARG A 119 -25.61 -13.93 -10.32
C ARG A 119 -24.75 -13.18 -9.32
N VAL A 120 -23.54 -12.81 -9.70
CA VAL A 120 -22.74 -11.85 -8.95
C VAL A 120 -23.24 -10.45 -9.24
N GLU A 121 -23.44 -9.66 -8.19
CA GLU A 121 -23.77 -8.23 -8.32
C GLU A 121 -22.99 -7.44 -7.27
N GLN A 122 -22.23 -6.43 -7.72
CA GLN A 122 -21.42 -5.55 -6.87
C GLN A 122 -21.87 -4.11 -7.05
N THR A 123 -22.21 -3.44 -5.96
CA THR A 123 -22.54 -2.01 -6.00
C THR A 123 -21.26 -1.18 -5.96
N LEU A 124 -21.09 -0.28 -6.92
CA LEU A 124 -19.96 0.63 -7.05
C LEU A 124 -20.40 2.04 -6.68
N GLN A 125 -19.65 2.71 -5.82
CA GLN A 125 -19.85 4.11 -5.49
C GLN A 125 -18.75 4.94 -6.15
N CYS A 126 -19.06 5.54 -7.30
CA CYS A 126 -18.14 6.40 -8.03
C CYS A 126 -18.21 7.83 -7.50
N ARG A 127 -17.29 8.19 -6.60
CA ARG A 127 -17.13 9.56 -6.09
C ARG A 127 -16.48 10.45 -7.15
N LYS A 128 -16.50 11.76 -6.97
CA LYS A 128 -15.78 12.70 -7.85
C LYS A 128 -14.31 12.30 -8.01
N GLY A 129 -13.80 12.28 -9.24
CA GLY A 129 -12.45 11.87 -9.60
C GLY A 129 -12.37 10.40 -9.97
N ILE A 130 -11.15 9.85 -9.93
CA ILE A 130 -10.88 8.45 -10.28
C ILE A 130 -11.26 7.52 -9.13
N ASN A 131 -11.86 6.37 -9.48
CA ASN A 131 -12.26 5.32 -8.55
C ASN A 131 -11.74 4.00 -9.10
N ASP A 132 -10.83 3.35 -8.39
CA ASP A 132 -10.24 2.08 -8.79
C ASP A 132 -10.98 0.93 -8.13
N PHE A 133 -11.46 0.00 -8.94
CA PHE A 133 -12.19 -1.19 -8.48
C PHE A 133 -11.39 -2.44 -8.82
N ARG A 134 -11.30 -3.32 -7.83
CA ARG A 134 -10.67 -4.63 -7.97
C ARG A 134 -11.49 -5.69 -7.24
N TRP A 135 -11.76 -6.80 -7.91
CA TRP A 135 -12.44 -7.95 -7.32
C TRP A 135 -11.55 -9.17 -7.42
N ILE A 136 -11.37 -9.86 -6.31
CA ILE A 136 -10.75 -11.18 -6.28
C ILE A 136 -11.84 -12.19 -6.62
N LEU A 137 -11.74 -12.85 -7.77
CA LEU A 137 -12.84 -13.67 -8.31
C LEU A 137 -13.29 -14.77 -7.35
N LYS A 138 -12.36 -15.47 -6.67
CA LYS A 138 -12.68 -16.53 -5.69
C LYS A 138 -13.42 -16.04 -4.44
N GLU A 139 -13.45 -14.74 -4.19
CA GLU A 139 -14.12 -14.13 -3.04
C GLU A 139 -15.53 -13.63 -3.40
N LEU A 140 -15.86 -13.61 -4.69
CA LEU A 140 -17.18 -13.21 -5.13
C LEU A 140 -18.19 -14.35 -4.87
N THR A 141 -19.39 -13.93 -4.48
CA THR A 141 -20.53 -14.83 -4.29
C THR A 141 -21.72 -14.36 -5.12
N ASN A 142 -22.59 -15.31 -5.49
CA ASN A 142 -23.91 -14.97 -6.02
C ASN A 142 -24.77 -14.29 -4.93
N GLY A 143 -25.85 -13.65 -5.33
CA GLY A 143 -26.77 -12.99 -4.40
C GLY A 143 -27.42 -13.92 -3.36
N ASP A 144 -27.45 -15.24 -3.60
CA ASP A 144 -27.89 -16.28 -2.65
C ASP A 144 -26.76 -16.84 -1.79
N GLY A 145 -25.56 -16.31 -1.89
CA GLY A 145 -24.37 -16.76 -1.15
C GLY A 145 -23.64 -17.95 -1.77
N SER A 146 -24.15 -18.52 -2.87
CA SER A 146 -23.49 -19.65 -3.56
C SER A 146 -22.25 -19.19 -4.34
N THR A 147 -21.31 -20.13 -4.60
CA THR A 147 -20.10 -19.86 -5.39
C THR A 147 -20.44 -19.71 -6.87
N PRO A 148 -20.00 -18.63 -7.54
CA PRO A 148 -20.19 -18.45 -8.97
C PRO A 148 -19.43 -19.49 -9.81
N ASP A 149 -19.96 -19.85 -10.95
CA ASP A 149 -19.27 -20.70 -11.92
C ASP A 149 -18.52 -19.84 -12.95
N PHE A 150 -17.25 -19.60 -12.68
CA PHE A 150 -16.40 -18.79 -13.57
C PHE A 150 -15.88 -19.55 -14.80
N SER A 151 -16.21 -20.83 -14.99
CA SER A 151 -15.79 -21.59 -16.18
C SER A 151 -16.59 -21.21 -17.43
N GLU A 152 -17.78 -20.64 -17.27
CA GLU A 152 -18.61 -20.22 -18.39
C GLU A 152 -19.39 -18.93 -18.08
N ILE A 153 -18.75 -17.77 -18.27
CA ILE A 153 -19.38 -16.44 -18.16
C ILE A 153 -20.24 -16.18 -19.40
N THR A 154 -21.47 -15.84 -19.16
CA THR A 154 -22.43 -15.54 -20.25
C THR A 154 -22.59 -14.05 -20.54
N HIS A 155 -22.52 -13.21 -19.48
CA HIS A 155 -22.58 -11.75 -19.59
C HIS A 155 -21.80 -11.12 -18.45
N TRP A 156 -21.28 -9.93 -18.69
CA TRP A 156 -20.88 -8.98 -17.66
C TRP A 156 -21.24 -7.56 -18.11
N TYR A 157 -21.62 -6.69 -17.19
CA TYR A 157 -21.99 -5.32 -17.54
C TYR A 157 -21.96 -4.38 -16.33
N PHE A 158 -21.80 -3.09 -16.63
CA PHE A 158 -21.94 -2.00 -15.68
C PHE A 158 -23.32 -1.36 -15.92
N ALA A 159 -24.19 -1.42 -14.94
CA ALA A 159 -25.55 -0.88 -15.02
C ALA A 159 -25.70 0.40 -14.18
N ASN A 160 -26.41 1.35 -14.70
CA ASN A 160 -26.94 2.50 -13.98
C ASN A 160 -28.38 2.17 -13.52
N PRO A 161 -28.59 1.73 -12.27
CA PRO A 161 -29.90 1.32 -11.79
C PRO A 161 -30.83 2.50 -11.50
N GLY A 162 -30.28 3.73 -11.48
CA GLY A 162 -31.03 4.94 -11.14
C GLY A 162 -31.68 5.65 -12.32
N ASN A 163 -32.49 6.67 -12.01
CA ASN A 163 -33.14 7.51 -12.98
C ASN A 163 -32.26 8.68 -13.48
N GLN A 164 -31.05 8.79 -12.96
CA GLN A 164 -30.08 9.82 -13.38
C GLN A 164 -29.40 9.41 -14.69
N THR A 165 -28.82 10.37 -15.37
CA THR A 165 -28.06 10.16 -16.62
C THR A 165 -26.59 10.57 -16.43
N PRO A 166 -25.81 9.85 -15.59
CA PRO A 166 -24.47 10.26 -15.27
C PRO A 166 -23.50 10.15 -16.47
N LEU A 167 -22.52 11.04 -16.50
CA LEU A 167 -21.38 10.96 -17.40
C LEU A 167 -20.21 10.35 -16.63
N LEU A 168 -19.67 9.23 -17.11
CA LEU A 168 -18.52 8.55 -16.52
C LEU A 168 -17.49 8.17 -17.58
N PHE A 169 -16.25 7.96 -17.16
CA PHE A 169 -15.17 7.54 -18.05
C PHE A 169 -14.53 6.27 -17.48
N PHE A 170 -14.36 5.26 -18.32
CA PHE A 170 -13.84 3.95 -17.93
C PHE A 170 -12.47 3.70 -18.56
N SER A 171 -11.56 3.11 -17.80
CA SER A 171 -10.32 2.51 -18.30
C SER A 171 -10.59 1.17 -18.98
N ASP A 172 -9.53 0.48 -19.40
CA ASP A 172 -9.58 -0.94 -19.71
C ASP A 172 -10.20 -1.73 -18.54
N VAL A 173 -10.99 -2.76 -18.87
CA VAL A 173 -11.46 -3.76 -17.91
C VAL A 173 -10.60 -5.00 -18.11
N LEU A 174 -9.80 -5.35 -17.10
CA LEU A 174 -8.76 -6.37 -17.21
C LEU A 174 -9.03 -7.57 -16.31
N LEU A 175 -8.93 -8.77 -16.86
CA LEU A 175 -8.79 -10.01 -16.11
C LEU A 175 -7.31 -10.34 -15.90
N HIS A 176 -6.94 -10.63 -14.66
CA HIS A 176 -5.58 -11.00 -14.25
C HIS A 176 -5.51 -12.49 -13.95
N GLU A 177 -4.61 -13.23 -14.64
CA GLU A 177 -4.44 -14.68 -14.40
C GLU A 177 -4.02 -15.01 -12.97
N SER A 178 -4.23 -16.27 -12.56
CA SER A 178 -3.77 -16.83 -11.30
C SER A 178 -2.29 -17.27 -11.34
N GLY A 179 -1.47 -16.44 -11.73
CA GLY A 179 -0.05 -16.31 -11.45
C GLY A 179 0.03 -14.89 -10.96
N GLN A 180 0.83 -14.57 -9.97
CA GLN A 180 0.98 -13.20 -9.43
C GLN A 180 0.56 -12.16 -10.46
N PRO A 181 -0.17 -11.07 -10.11
CA PRO A 181 -0.29 -9.99 -11.06
C PRO A 181 1.13 -9.67 -11.47
N GLN A 182 1.49 -10.06 -12.67
CA GLN A 182 2.64 -9.53 -13.32
C GLN A 182 2.26 -8.09 -13.71
N GLN A 183 2.15 -7.21 -12.73
CA GLN A 183 2.62 -5.86 -12.97
C GLN A 183 4.01 -6.06 -13.53
N ASP A 184 4.16 -5.84 -14.84
CA ASP A 184 5.43 -5.91 -15.53
C ASP A 184 6.54 -6.60 -14.73
N GLN A 185 6.68 -7.95 -14.81
CA GLN A 185 7.78 -8.62 -14.09
C GLN A 185 9.14 -8.07 -14.53
N ALA A 186 9.26 -7.55 -15.74
CA ALA A 186 10.46 -6.83 -16.15
C ALA A 186 10.59 -5.46 -15.45
N ALA A 187 9.51 -4.75 -15.18
CA ALA A 187 9.54 -3.47 -14.47
C ALA A 187 9.39 -3.67 -12.95
N ALA A 188 8.52 -4.57 -12.48
CA ALA A 188 8.37 -4.90 -11.06
C ALA A 188 9.60 -5.65 -10.51
N GLY A 189 10.20 -6.55 -11.27
CA GLY A 189 11.46 -7.20 -10.92
C GLY A 189 12.62 -6.21 -10.70
N ARG A 190 12.56 -5.03 -11.34
CA ARG A 190 13.53 -3.96 -11.15
C ARG A 190 13.47 -3.31 -9.76
N TRP A 191 12.32 -3.34 -9.09
CA TRP A 191 12.13 -2.71 -7.77
C TRP A 191 12.00 -3.68 -6.61
N ILE A 192 12.11 -4.98 -6.88
CA ILE A 192 12.18 -6.01 -5.86
C ILE A 192 13.63 -6.26 -5.47
N SER A 193 13.91 -6.33 -4.17
CA SER A 193 15.24 -6.68 -3.67
C SER A 193 15.52 -8.18 -3.83
N PRO A 194 16.43 -8.62 -4.74
CA PRO A 194 16.73 -10.05 -4.90
C PRO A 194 17.28 -10.68 -3.63
N ALA A 195 18.05 -9.91 -2.84
CA ALA A 195 18.61 -10.38 -1.57
C ALA A 195 17.50 -10.66 -0.54
N ARG A 196 16.45 -9.81 -0.48
CA ARG A 196 15.29 -10.03 0.37
C ARG A 196 14.51 -11.27 -0.06
N VAL A 197 14.21 -11.41 -1.35
CA VAL A 197 13.51 -12.58 -1.90
C VAL A 197 14.25 -13.87 -1.56
N LYS A 198 15.57 -13.92 -1.83
CA LYS A 198 16.38 -15.09 -1.52
C LYS A 198 16.37 -15.44 -0.03
N ARG A 199 16.46 -14.44 0.85
CA ARG A 199 16.40 -14.65 2.30
C ARG A 199 15.06 -15.23 2.73
N LEU A 200 13.95 -14.68 2.25
CA LEU A 200 12.59 -15.10 2.62
C LEU A 200 12.22 -16.47 2.05
N GLN A 201 12.72 -16.85 0.87
CA GLN A 201 12.54 -18.20 0.32
C GLN A 201 13.16 -19.29 1.18
N GLN A 202 14.17 -18.97 1.98
CA GLN A 202 14.86 -19.89 2.88
C GLN A 202 14.37 -19.75 4.33
N ALA A 203 13.43 -18.85 4.57
CA ALA A 203 12.95 -18.54 5.91
C ALA A 203 12.03 -19.64 6.45
N THR A 204 12.18 -19.92 7.73
CA THR A 204 11.28 -20.79 8.50
C THR A 204 10.96 -20.07 9.80
N LEU A 205 9.71 -19.66 9.98
CA LEU A 205 9.28 -19.00 11.21
C LEU A 205 9.45 -19.95 12.40
N PRO A 206 10.12 -19.51 13.49
CA PRO A 206 10.19 -20.27 14.73
C PRO A 206 8.79 -20.48 15.32
N ALA A 207 8.61 -21.56 16.09
CA ALA A 207 7.39 -21.75 16.86
C ALA A 207 7.23 -20.63 17.91
N ILE A 208 6.07 -20.01 17.96
CA ILE A 208 5.72 -18.97 18.91
C ILE A 208 4.62 -19.52 19.81
N THR A 209 4.93 -19.75 21.07
CA THR A 209 4.03 -20.39 22.07
C THR A 209 3.59 -19.43 23.17
N ALA A 210 4.15 -18.24 23.24
CA ALA A 210 3.79 -17.16 24.17
C ALA A 210 4.11 -15.81 23.53
N PRO A 211 3.53 -14.70 24.01
CA PRO A 211 3.85 -13.35 23.55
C PRO A 211 5.34 -13.03 23.73
N VAL A 212 5.97 -12.50 22.68
CA VAL A 212 7.41 -12.18 22.61
C VAL A 212 7.57 -10.66 22.48
N GLU A 213 8.26 -10.04 23.42
CA GLU A 213 8.57 -8.60 23.44
C GLU A 213 9.62 -8.25 22.39
N PHE A 214 9.51 -7.05 21.81
CA PHE A 214 10.34 -6.54 20.70
C PHE A 214 11.85 -6.44 21.03
N ASP A 215 12.23 -6.28 22.29
CA ASP A 215 13.60 -6.07 22.74
C ASP A 215 14.32 -7.37 23.13
N THR A 216 13.90 -8.50 22.56
CA THR A 216 14.44 -9.83 22.87
C THR A 216 15.10 -10.49 21.66
N PRO A 217 16.12 -11.38 21.88
CA PRO A 217 16.69 -12.20 20.81
C PRO A 217 15.66 -13.11 20.11
N ALA A 218 14.60 -13.52 20.82
CA ALA A 218 13.53 -14.31 20.23
C ALA A 218 12.73 -13.50 19.19
N ALA A 219 12.43 -12.22 19.46
CA ALA A 219 11.83 -11.33 18.50
C ALA A 219 12.71 -11.14 17.26
N ASP A 220 14.02 -10.92 17.44
CA ASP A 220 14.97 -10.78 16.33
C ASP A 220 14.99 -12.03 15.44
N ALA A 221 14.99 -13.22 16.04
CA ALA A 221 14.96 -14.48 15.31
C ALA A 221 13.69 -14.63 14.47
N ILE A 222 12.51 -14.26 15.00
CA ILE A 222 11.23 -14.27 14.29
C ILE A 222 11.25 -13.23 13.16
N LEU A 223 11.61 -11.98 13.45
CA LEU A 223 11.59 -10.88 12.50
C LEU A 223 12.55 -11.08 11.33
N SER A 224 13.69 -11.71 11.57
CA SER A 224 14.64 -12.03 10.50
C SER A 224 14.07 -13.00 9.46
N GLN A 225 13.07 -13.79 9.82
CA GLN A 225 12.39 -14.79 8.99
C GLN A 225 10.99 -14.34 8.53
N LEU A 226 10.45 -13.25 9.09
CA LEU A 226 9.10 -12.80 8.78
C LEU A 226 9.04 -12.09 7.44
N GLU A 227 8.14 -12.54 6.57
CA GLU A 227 7.74 -11.78 5.40
C GLU A 227 6.70 -10.73 5.82
N ILE A 228 7.14 -9.47 5.84
CA ILE A 228 6.27 -8.32 6.09
C ILE A 228 5.87 -7.79 4.73
N PHE A 229 4.65 -8.10 4.31
CA PHE A 229 4.09 -7.82 2.99
C PHE A 229 4.80 -8.54 1.82
N PRO A 230 4.11 -8.72 0.69
CA PRO A 230 4.70 -9.27 -0.53
C PRO A 230 5.93 -8.49 -0.99
N PRO A 231 6.86 -9.11 -1.73
CA PRO A 231 8.09 -8.46 -2.19
C PRO A 231 7.88 -7.19 -3.04
N ASP A 232 6.76 -7.12 -3.75
CA ASP A 232 6.34 -5.98 -4.59
C ASP A 232 5.54 -4.91 -3.84
N ASN A 233 5.30 -5.11 -2.54
CA ASN A 233 4.62 -4.11 -1.71
C ASN A 233 5.36 -2.77 -1.71
N ALA A 234 4.62 -1.68 -1.64
CA ALA A 234 5.17 -0.33 -1.62
C ALA A 234 6.26 -0.12 -0.54
N PHE A 235 6.16 -0.79 0.63
CA PHE A 235 7.20 -0.73 1.66
C PHE A 235 8.48 -1.47 1.27
N ASN A 236 8.40 -2.46 0.39
CA ASN A 236 9.51 -3.32 -0.02
C ASN A 236 10.19 -2.88 -1.32
N GLN A 237 9.57 -1.95 -2.07
CA GLN A 237 10.07 -1.48 -3.36
C GLN A 237 11.42 -0.78 -3.26
N VAL A 238 12.31 -1.11 -4.20
CA VAL A 238 13.58 -0.39 -4.42
C VAL A 238 13.31 0.84 -5.28
N ILE A 239 13.64 2.03 -4.78
CA ILE A 239 13.29 3.30 -5.41
C ILE A 239 14.49 4.15 -5.84
N GLU A 240 15.69 3.55 -5.87
CA GLU A 240 16.96 4.26 -6.16
C GLU A 240 16.91 5.01 -7.48
N ASP A 241 16.25 4.43 -8.49
CA ASP A 241 16.13 4.99 -9.84
C ASP A 241 14.81 5.73 -10.11
N TRP A 242 13.95 5.87 -9.10
CA TRP A 242 12.68 6.58 -9.31
C TRP A 242 12.90 8.04 -9.71
N PRO A 243 12.10 8.58 -10.64
CA PRO A 243 12.21 9.96 -11.07
C PRO A 243 11.85 10.93 -9.93
N LEU A 244 12.43 12.12 -10.00
CA LEU A 244 12.13 13.16 -9.04
C LEU A 244 10.72 13.71 -9.26
N HIS A 245 10.03 13.96 -8.17
CA HIS A 245 8.80 14.77 -8.20
C HIS A 245 9.11 16.16 -8.76
N PRO A 246 8.30 16.71 -9.70
CA PRO A 246 8.56 18.03 -10.30
C PRO A 246 8.75 19.17 -9.28
N ARG A 247 8.07 19.08 -8.14
CA ARG A 247 8.15 20.02 -7.02
C ARG A 247 9.02 19.52 -5.86
N SER A 248 9.95 18.60 -6.10
CA SER A 248 10.77 17.98 -5.04
C SER A 248 11.48 19.03 -4.18
N ARG A 249 12.08 20.07 -4.80
CA ARG A 249 12.78 21.13 -4.06
C ARG A 249 11.83 21.95 -3.19
N GLN A 250 10.66 22.31 -3.69
CA GLN A 250 9.67 23.11 -2.99
C GLN A 250 9.09 22.32 -1.80
N ILE A 251 8.78 21.05 -2.00
CA ILE A 251 8.26 20.17 -0.93
C ILE A 251 9.31 20.01 0.17
N VAL A 252 10.57 19.73 -0.18
CA VAL A 252 11.67 19.67 0.81
C VAL A 252 11.84 20.99 1.55
N ALA A 253 11.75 22.12 0.84
CA ALA A 253 11.84 23.45 1.46
C ALA A 253 10.68 23.71 2.44
N SER A 254 9.47 23.27 2.11
CA SER A 254 8.28 23.43 2.96
C SER A 254 8.33 22.61 4.25
N ILE A 255 9.00 21.46 4.24
CA ILE A 255 9.29 20.65 5.45
C ILE A 255 10.45 21.28 6.25
N GLY A 256 11.38 21.97 5.57
CA GLY A 256 12.55 22.59 6.18
C GLY A 256 13.85 21.98 5.68
N ALA A 257 14.42 22.57 4.61
CA ALA A 257 15.64 22.07 3.97
C ALA A 257 16.86 22.03 4.91
N ASP A 258 16.95 22.96 5.86
CA ASP A 258 18.07 23.07 6.80
C ASP A 258 17.81 22.40 8.15
N GLN A 259 16.59 21.88 8.36
CA GLN A 259 16.26 21.15 9.58
C GLN A 259 17.02 19.81 9.63
N PRO A 260 17.48 19.40 10.83
CA PRO A 260 18.19 18.15 11.01
C PRO A 260 17.23 16.95 10.92
N PHE A 261 17.74 15.85 10.36
CA PHE A 261 17.09 14.55 10.41
C PHE A 261 17.11 14.01 11.84
N ARG A 262 16.04 13.33 12.26
CA ARG A 262 15.80 12.92 13.64
C ARG A 262 15.20 11.53 13.70
N TYR A 263 15.08 10.98 14.90
CA TYR A 263 14.28 9.79 15.17
C TYR A 263 13.56 9.91 16.51
N ASN A 264 12.46 9.18 16.62
CA ASN A 264 11.74 8.96 17.86
C ASN A 264 11.82 7.46 18.21
N PRO A 265 12.34 7.08 19.39
CA PRO A 265 12.27 5.72 19.90
C PRO A 265 10.92 5.50 20.57
N ASP A 266 9.86 5.22 19.80
CA ASP A 266 8.48 5.30 20.27
C ASP A 266 7.61 4.08 19.92
N MET A 267 7.95 3.30 18.91
CA MET A 267 7.09 2.24 18.40
C MET A 267 7.53 0.85 18.88
N GLY A 268 7.20 0.54 20.14
CA GLY A 268 7.32 -0.82 20.69
C GLY A 268 6.22 -1.73 20.12
N PHE A 269 6.49 -3.04 20.07
CA PHE A 269 5.53 -4.03 19.58
C PHE A 269 5.66 -5.35 20.33
N VAL A 270 4.65 -6.20 20.23
CA VAL A 270 4.67 -7.57 20.73
C VAL A 270 4.29 -8.53 19.62
N ILE A 271 5.00 -9.66 19.56
CA ILE A 271 4.69 -10.75 18.64
C ILE A 271 3.88 -11.80 19.42
N VAL A 272 2.77 -12.26 18.85
CA VAL A 272 1.86 -13.19 19.54
C VAL A 272 1.82 -14.57 18.89
N PRO A 273 1.51 -15.62 19.67
CA PRO A 273 1.26 -16.96 19.12
C PRO A 273 -0.04 -16.98 18.30
N PRO A 274 -0.20 -17.98 17.39
CA PRO A 274 -1.36 -18.05 16.49
C PRO A 274 -2.70 -18.24 17.21
N ASP A 275 -2.67 -18.76 18.44
CA ASP A 275 -3.82 -19.02 19.30
C ASP A 275 -3.97 -17.99 20.44
N GLN A 276 -3.30 -16.83 20.32
CA GLN A 276 -3.42 -15.76 21.31
C GLN A 276 -4.88 -15.44 21.59
N PRO A 277 -5.32 -15.50 22.86
CA PRO A 277 -6.69 -15.17 23.23
C PRO A 277 -7.09 -13.76 22.76
N ARG A 278 -8.29 -13.66 22.20
CA ARG A 278 -8.82 -12.41 21.69
C ARG A 278 -9.69 -11.70 22.72
N VAL A 279 -9.49 -10.42 22.87
CA VAL A 279 -10.22 -9.58 23.81
C VAL A 279 -10.98 -8.46 23.10
N PRO A 280 -12.13 -8.03 23.62
CA PRO A 280 -12.82 -6.87 23.08
C PRO A 280 -12.03 -5.59 23.40
N VAL A 281 -11.98 -4.67 22.44
CA VAL A 281 -11.44 -3.32 22.59
C VAL A 281 -12.54 -2.34 22.20
N ARG A 282 -12.90 -1.42 23.09
CA ARG A 282 -13.89 -0.38 22.81
C ARG A 282 -13.26 0.74 22.00
N ILE A 283 -13.76 0.98 20.79
CA ILE A 283 -13.30 2.07 19.92
C ILE A 283 -14.08 3.34 20.25
N VAL A 284 -13.37 4.46 20.45
CA VAL A 284 -13.98 5.69 20.99
C VAL A 284 -13.96 6.88 20.02
N ASP A 285 -12.94 7.04 19.15
CA ASP A 285 -12.80 8.25 18.34
C ASP A 285 -13.14 8.02 16.85
N TYR A 286 -12.70 6.89 16.27
CA TYR A 286 -12.85 6.58 14.84
C TYR A 286 -13.54 5.22 14.59
N PRO A 287 -14.75 4.97 15.15
CA PRO A 287 -15.40 3.65 14.99
C PRO A 287 -15.76 3.32 13.52
N GLY A 288 -16.05 4.35 12.71
CA GLY A 288 -16.37 4.18 11.27
C GLY A 288 -15.15 3.93 10.38
N GLU A 289 -13.95 4.09 10.92
CA GLU A 289 -12.67 3.89 10.21
C GLU A 289 -11.79 2.86 10.93
N SER A 290 -12.41 2.01 11.75
CA SER A 290 -11.74 0.94 12.49
C SER A 290 -12.20 -0.43 12.02
N ASP A 291 -11.26 -1.37 11.95
CA ASP A 291 -11.57 -2.76 11.68
C ASP A 291 -12.20 -3.42 12.93
N PRO A 292 -13.16 -4.33 12.76
CA PRO A 292 -13.88 -4.93 13.88
C PRO A 292 -13.01 -5.90 14.68
N GLY A 293 -13.19 -5.91 16.03
CA GLY A 293 -12.60 -6.91 16.94
C GLY A 293 -13.42 -8.22 17.00
N PRO A 294 -13.06 -9.15 17.91
CA PRO A 294 -12.05 -9.00 18.98
C PRO A 294 -10.60 -9.16 18.49
N TYR A 295 -9.64 -8.64 19.28
CA TYR A 295 -8.22 -8.56 18.87
C TYR A 295 -7.32 -9.40 19.77
N PRO A 296 -6.20 -9.98 19.26
CA PRO A 296 -5.28 -10.84 20.03
C PRO A 296 -4.31 -10.00 20.88
N VAL A 297 -4.82 -9.22 21.81
CA VAL A 297 -4.05 -8.32 22.68
C VAL A 297 -3.60 -9.05 23.94
N PRO A 298 -2.28 -9.28 24.14
CA PRO A 298 -1.79 -9.87 25.38
C PRO A 298 -1.70 -8.83 26.52
N ASP A 299 -1.63 -9.30 27.76
CA ASP A 299 -1.55 -8.43 28.92
C ASP A 299 -0.27 -7.59 28.99
N ASN A 300 0.81 -8.06 28.37
CA ASN A 300 2.10 -7.39 28.27
C ASN A 300 2.26 -6.56 26.99
N VAL A 301 1.18 -6.21 26.27
CA VAL A 301 1.28 -5.36 25.08
C VAL A 301 1.95 -4.03 25.42
N PRO A 302 3.08 -3.68 24.76
CA PRO A 302 3.73 -2.40 24.96
C PRO A 302 2.85 -1.26 24.43
N ILE A 303 2.92 -0.13 25.12
CA ILE A 303 2.30 1.12 24.66
C ILE A 303 3.41 2.12 24.42
N GLU A 304 3.22 3.00 23.46
CA GLU A 304 4.15 4.11 23.18
C GLU A 304 4.65 4.75 24.48
N GLY A 305 5.99 4.91 24.57
CA GLY A 305 6.67 5.34 25.81
C GLY A 305 7.19 4.19 26.69
N TRP A 306 6.89 2.95 26.36
CA TRP A 306 7.54 1.78 26.95
C TRP A 306 8.77 1.34 26.14
N PRO A 307 9.92 0.97 26.77
CA PRO A 307 10.17 0.99 28.22
C PRO A 307 10.32 2.41 28.77
N ALA A 308 9.84 2.61 30.00
CA ALA A 308 9.96 3.89 30.68
C ALA A 308 11.43 4.33 30.80
N GLY A 309 11.71 5.61 30.53
CA GLY A 309 13.06 6.19 30.59
C GLY A 309 13.86 6.14 29.29
N VAL A 310 13.47 5.38 28.26
CA VAL A 310 14.06 5.45 26.91
C VAL A 310 13.74 6.77 26.23
N ARG A 311 12.50 7.20 26.34
CA ARG A 311 12.12 8.61 26.17
C ARG A 311 12.25 9.31 27.53
N ARG A 312 12.69 10.57 27.57
CA ARG A 312 12.77 11.37 28.79
C ARG A 312 11.43 11.54 29.53
N GLU A 313 10.41 10.89 29.08
CA GLU A 313 9.04 10.97 29.54
C GLU A 313 8.72 9.76 30.43
N GLY A 314 8.72 9.98 31.70
CA GLY A 314 8.39 8.97 32.69
C GLY A 314 9.55 8.65 33.63
N ASP A 315 9.20 8.38 34.86
CA ASP A 315 10.08 7.81 35.85
C ASP A 315 10.48 6.39 35.38
N SER A 316 11.77 6.07 35.36
CA SER A 316 12.30 4.74 35.06
C SER A 316 11.70 3.63 35.95
N ALA A 317 11.06 4.00 37.07
CA ALA A 317 10.32 3.10 37.93
C ALA A 317 8.89 2.80 37.45
N THR A 318 8.38 3.44 36.38
CA THR A 318 7.03 3.21 35.88
C THR A 318 6.91 1.83 35.24
N THR A 319 6.01 0.99 35.76
CA THR A 319 5.74 -0.34 35.18
C THR A 319 4.87 -0.24 33.93
N LEU A 320 4.93 -1.27 33.07
CA LEU A 320 4.07 -1.36 31.90
C LEU A 320 2.58 -1.26 32.25
N GLN A 321 2.12 -1.97 33.30
CA GLN A 321 0.73 -1.91 33.75
C GLN A 321 0.32 -0.51 34.22
N GLN A 322 1.23 0.22 34.87
CA GLN A 322 0.97 1.62 35.25
C GLN A 322 0.84 2.50 34.00
N LEU A 323 1.73 2.30 33.01
CA LEU A 323 1.68 3.01 31.75
C LEU A 323 0.39 2.73 30.98
N GLN A 324 -0.03 1.47 30.92
CA GLN A 324 -1.28 1.06 30.27
C GLN A 324 -2.53 1.73 30.89
N ARG A 325 -2.51 2.07 32.20
CA ARG A 325 -3.65 2.62 32.96
C ARG A 325 -3.68 4.14 33.14
N ARG A 326 -2.70 4.89 32.64
CA ARG A 326 -2.59 6.35 32.89
C ARG A 326 -2.83 7.19 31.64
N PRO A 327 -4.05 7.23 31.07
CA PRO A 327 -4.31 7.97 29.85
C PRO A 327 -4.14 9.49 30.03
N GLU A 328 -4.52 10.06 31.17
CA GLU A 328 -4.56 11.52 31.39
C GLU A 328 -3.21 12.18 31.66
N LYS A 329 -2.17 11.41 31.96
CA LYS A 329 -0.80 11.92 32.23
C LYS A 329 0.17 11.65 31.09
N TYR A 330 -0.34 11.18 29.97
CA TYR A 330 0.46 10.64 28.92
C TYR A 330 0.70 11.68 27.83
N ILE A 331 1.96 11.82 27.41
CA ILE A 331 2.34 12.64 26.25
C ILE A 331 2.63 11.69 25.10
N GLY A 332 1.86 11.78 24.02
CA GLY A 332 1.98 10.95 22.82
C GLY A 332 0.67 10.33 22.41
N ASP A 333 0.70 9.63 21.27
CA ASP A 333 -0.49 9.07 20.65
C ASP A 333 -0.86 7.68 21.19
N ARG A 334 -0.05 7.17 22.15
CA ARG A 334 -0.28 5.89 22.85
C ARG A 334 -0.51 4.73 21.88
N HIS A 335 0.32 4.62 20.88
CA HIS A 335 0.25 3.50 19.95
C HIS A 335 0.52 2.17 20.64
N ALA A 336 -0.19 1.13 20.21
CA ALA A 336 0.11 -0.25 20.55
C ALA A 336 0.12 -1.09 19.26
N ILE A 337 1.07 -2.01 19.16
CA ILE A 337 1.31 -2.81 17.96
C ILE A 337 1.38 -4.28 18.34
N VAL A 338 0.56 -5.11 17.71
CA VAL A 338 0.53 -6.57 17.88
C VAL A 338 0.74 -7.24 16.54
N VAL A 339 1.76 -8.09 16.47
CA VAL A 339 2.14 -8.82 15.25
C VAL A 339 1.81 -10.30 15.43
N ASP A 340 1.05 -10.88 14.51
CA ASP A 340 0.70 -12.30 14.45
C ASP A 340 1.27 -12.91 13.17
N PRO A 341 2.51 -13.41 13.22
CA PRO A 341 3.22 -13.88 12.03
C PRO A 341 2.58 -15.12 11.39
N HIS A 342 2.05 -16.03 12.19
CA HIS A 342 1.49 -17.30 11.70
C HIS A 342 0.14 -17.09 10.99
N ASN A 343 -0.65 -16.12 11.44
CA ASN A 343 -1.91 -15.77 10.79
C ASN A 343 -1.74 -14.63 9.76
N HIS A 344 -0.52 -14.15 9.53
CA HIS A 344 -0.20 -13.03 8.64
C HIS A 344 -1.01 -11.78 8.95
N ARG A 345 -1.15 -11.42 10.24
CA ARG A 345 -1.94 -10.26 10.68
C ARG A 345 -1.10 -9.30 11.51
N LEU A 346 -1.38 -8.01 11.29
CA LEU A 346 -0.86 -6.91 12.07
C LEU A 346 -2.05 -6.14 12.64
N TYR A 347 -2.01 -5.85 13.94
CA TYR A 347 -3.02 -5.08 14.64
C TYR A 347 -2.35 -3.85 15.24
N GLU A 348 -2.89 -2.68 14.94
CA GLU A 348 -2.35 -1.41 15.41
C GLU A 348 -3.46 -0.55 15.99
N PHE A 349 -3.14 0.15 17.07
CA PHE A 349 -4.10 0.94 17.83
C PHE A 349 -3.56 2.34 18.09
N PHE A 350 -4.45 3.33 18.02
CA PHE A 350 -4.23 4.72 18.41
C PHE A 350 -4.95 5.00 19.73
N THR A 351 -4.36 5.80 20.63
CA THR A 351 -4.84 6.12 21.98
C THR A 351 -5.23 4.87 22.80
N PHE A 352 -4.39 3.86 22.75
CA PHE A 352 -4.65 2.57 23.38
C PHE A 352 -4.38 2.57 24.87
N GLY A 353 -5.23 1.89 25.66
CA GLY A 353 -5.02 1.76 27.09
C GLY A 353 -6.06 0.92 27.83
N ARG A 354 -5.74 0.59 29.08
CA ARG A 354 -6.66 -0.07 30.00
C ARG A 354 -7.62 0.93 30.64
N THR A 355 -8.89 0.60 30.61
CA THR A 355 -9.95 1.26 31.35
C THR A 355 -10.41 0.35 32.50
N GLY A 356 -11.28 0.84 33.40
CA GLY A 356 -11.79 0.03 34.50
C GLY A 356 -12.50 -1.26 34.07
N SER A 357 -13.00 -1.34 32.83
CA SER A 357 -13.79 -2.46 32.30
C SER A 357 -13.08 -3.26 31.19
N GLY A 358 -11.81 -2.97 30.87
CA GLY A 358 -11.08 -3.67 29.82
C GLY A 358 -10.19 -2.75 28.98
N TRP A 359 -10.10 -2.99 27.67
CA TRP A 359 -9.30 -2.19 26.77
C TRP A 359 -10.13 -1.17 25.98
N ALA A 360 -9.55 -0.02 25.70
CA ALA A 360 -10.10 0.98 24.80
C ALA A 360 -9.02 1.52 23.86
N ALA A 361 -9.43 1.96 22.68
CA ALA A 361 -8.60 2.62 21.67
C ALA A 361 -9.38 3.75 21.01
N GLY A 362 -8.71 4.78 20.54
CA GLY A 362 -9.29 5.78 19.66
C GLY A 362 -9.60 5.20 18.29
N GLN A 363 -8.66 4.39 17.74
CA GLN A 363 -8.77 3.72 16.47
C GLN A 363 -8.10 2.34 16.53
N ALA A 364 -8.59 1.39 15.72
CA ALA A 364 -7.97 0.07 15.53
C ALA A 364 -7.86 -0.28 14.05
N SER A 365 -6.68 -0.72 13.62
CA SER A 365 -6.39 -1.16 12.26
C SER A 365 -5.93 -2.60 12.23
N VAL A 366 -6.38 -3.34 11.21
CA VAL A 366 -5.92 -4.71 10.92
C VAL A 366 -5.37 -4.75 9.50
N PHE A 367 -4.13 -5.20 9.36
CA PHE A 367 -3.50 -5.37 8.06
C PHE A 367 -3.19 -6.84 7.80
N ASP A 368 -3.39 -7.26 6.55
CA ASP A 368 -2.97 -8.57 6.05
C ASP A 368 -1.55 -8.49 5.54
N LEU A 369 -0.59 -9.08 6.28
CA LEU A 369 0.83 -9.06 5.92
C LEU A 369 1.17 -9.88 4.67
N SER A 370 0.24 -10.68 4.17
CA SER A 370 0.40 -11.46 2.93
C SER A 370 -0.20 -10.79 1.70
N SER A 371 -0.71 -9.55 1.83
CA SER A 371 -1.47 -8.85 0.78
C SER A 371 -0.97 -7.42 0.56
N ASN A 372 -1.17 -6.93 -0.67
CA ASN A 372 -0.97 -5.51 -1.03
C ASN A 372 -2.27 -4.69 -0.88
N ALA A 373 -3.31 -5.25 -0.29
CA ALA A 373 -4.58 -4.55 -0.11
C ALA A 373 -4.39 -3.31 0.78
N LEU A 374 -4.94 -2.20 0.32
CA LEU A 374 -4.96 -0.94 1.06
C LEU A 374 -6.22 -0.87 1.92
N ARG A 375 -6.19 -0.03 2.94
CA ARG A 375 -7.40 0.39 3.65
C ARG A 375 -8.33 1.14 2.69
N PRO A 376 -9.63 1.24 2.97
CA PRO A 376 -10.53 2.06 2.16
C PRO A 376 -10.06 3.52 2.06
N ASP A 377 -10.15 4.11 0.88
CA ASP A 377 -9.84 5.53 0.67
C ASP A 377 -10.66 6.41 1.60
N GLY A 378 -10.00 7.35 2.27
CA GLY A 378 -10.58 8.21 3.29
C GLY A 378 -10.54 7.61 4.70
N TRP A 379 -10.09 6.38 4.90
CA TRP A 379 -9.90 5.79 6.21
C TRP A 379 -8.50 6.06 6.75
N THR A 380 -8.44 6.54 7.99
CA THR A 380 -7.19 6.59 8.77
C THR A 380 -6.79 5.20 9.26
N SER A 381 -5.60 5.08 9.82
CA SER A 381 -5.16 3.93 10.62
C SER A 381 -4.74 4.43 12.00
N ALA A 382 -3.97 3.64 12.73
CA ALA A 382 -3.25 4.14 13.89
C ALA A 382 -2.22 5.24 13.50
N ASP A 383 -1.82 5.30 12.23
CA ASP A 383 -1.03 6.37 11.63
C ASP A 383 -1.94 7.27 10.76
N ALA A 384 -1.77 8.58 10.81
CA ALA A 384 -2.68 9.54 10.18
C ALA A 384 -2.84 9.38 8.66
N ALA A 385 -1.85 8.81 8.01
CA ALA A 385 -1.88 8.54 6.56
C ALA A 385 -2.74 7.33 6.15
N GLY A 386 -3.29 6.56 7.10
CA GLY A 386 -3.93 5.27 6.80
C GLY A 386 -2.91 4.16 6.49
N LEU A 387 -1.63 4.39 6.72
CA LEU A 387 -0.54 3.43 6.54
C LEU A 387 -0.36 2.55 7.79
N PRO A 388 0.19 1.33 7.65
CA PRO A 388 0.67 0.58 8.81
C PRO A 388 1.96 1.18 9.35
N ILE A 389 2.10 1.17 10.68
CA ILE A 389 3.28 1.69 11.40
C ILE A 389 4.41 0.67 11.40
N PHE A 390 4.14 -0.57 11.86
CA PHE A 390 5.13 -1.60 12.11
C PHE A 390 6.05 -1.90 10.91
N PRO A 391 5.57 -2.01 9.66
CA PRO A 391 6.42 -2.26 8.49
C PRO A 391 7.45 -1.15 8.22
N ALA A 392 7.24 0.04 8.78
CA ALA A 392 8.05 1.23 8.55
C ALA A 392 8.93 1.63 9.74
N VAL A 393 8.86 0.91 10.86
CA VAL A 393 9.68 1.14 12.06
C VAL A 393 11.07 0.52 11.87
N VAL A 394 12.11 1.28 12.19
CA VAL A 394 13.49 0.76 12.26
C VAL A 394 13.62 -0.13 13.50
N ARG A 395 14.02 -1.37 13.32
CA ARG A 395 14.13 -2.38 14.37
C ARG A 395 15.57 -2.81 14.60
N TYR A 396 15.84 -3.47 15.73
CA TYR A 396 17.18 -3.94 16.06
C TYR A 396 17.70 -4.98 15.05
N ASP A 397 16.87 -5.91 14.58
CA ASP A 397 17.22 -6.89 13.55
C ASP A 397 17.64 -6.24 12.22
N ASP A 398 17.04 -5.10 11.83
CA ASP A 398 17.46 -4.33 10.65
C ASP A 398 18.86 -3.79 10.79
N LEU A 399 19.18 -3.23 11.98
CA LEU A 399 20.51 -2.69 12.26
C LEU A 399 21.57 -3.78 12.30
N GLN A 400 21.25 -4.95 12.85
CA GLN A 400 22.13 -6.12 12.84
C GLN A 400 22.37 -6.67 11.43
N ARG A 401 21.35 -6.60 10.58
CA ARG A 401 21.45 -6.97 9.15
C ARG A 401 22.32 -6.00 8.35
N GLY A 402 22.56 -4.79 8.87
CA GLY A 402 23.35 -3.74 8.22
C GLY A 402 22.65 -2.96 7.14
N ILE A 403 21.32 -3.12 7.02
CA ILE A 403 20.44 -2.34 6.17
C ILE A 403 19.00 -2.42 6.69
N VAL A 404 18.30 -1.29 6.73
CA VAL A 404 16.83 -1.24 6.86
C VAL A 404 16.25 -1.57 5.48
N ASP A 405 15.88 -2.83 5.26
CA ASP A 405 15.51 -3.36 3.94
C ASP A 405 14.00 -3.18 3.66
N HIS A 406 13.47 -2.02 4.00
CA HIS A 406 12.10 -1.57 3.78
C HIS A 406 12.01 -0.04 3.85
N ALA A 407 10.92 0.53 3.35
CA ALA A 407 10.63 1.95 3.53
C ALA A 407 10.33 2.29 4.98
N MET A 408 10.82 3.43 5.43
CA MET A 408 10.55 3.95 6.76
C MET A 408 9.33 4.88 6.75
N ARG A 409 8.83 5.27 7.91
CA ARG A 409 7.88 6.37 8.08
C ARG A 409 8.61 7.63 8.52
N VAL A 410 8.09 8.79 8.13
CA VAL A 410 8.59 10.09 8.58
C VAL A 410 7.42 11.00 8.92
N THR A 411 7.57 11.78 10.00
CA THR A 411 6.63 12.82 10.33
C THR A 411 7.06 14.17 9.77
N VAL A 412 6.09 15.02 9.51
CA VAL A 412 6.26 16.41 9.07
C VAL A 412 5.32 17.31 9.85
N ARG A 413 5.72 18.54 10.16
CA ARG A 413 4.87 19.47 10.93
C ARG A 413 3.64 19.93 10.15
N ARG A 414 3.75 20.04 8.85
CA ARG A 414 2.71 20.54 7.97
C ARG A 414 2.59 19.64 6.74
N SER A 415 1.41 19.11 6.50
CA SER A 415 1.07 18.33 5.31
C SER A 415 -0.05 19.00 4.52
N ARG A 416 -0.27 18.56 3.29
CA ARG A 416 -1.35 19.01 2.42
C ARG A 416 -2.60 18.18 2.66
N ARG A 417 -3.78 18.77 2.46
CA ARG A 417 -5.09 18.08 2.44
C ARG A 417 -5.20 17.18 1.20
N ALA A 418 -4.34 16.19 1.13
CA ALA A 418 -4.29 15.21 0.06
C ALA A 418 -3.45 14.01 0.50
N TRP A 419 -3.63 12.88 -0.16
CA TRP A 419 -2.76 11.71 -0.05
C TRP A 419 -2.36 11.19 -1.42
N VAL A 420 -1.38 10.32 -1.44
CA VAL A 420 -0.98 9.50 -2.58
C VAL A 420 -0.78 8.07 -2.11
N HIS A 421 -1.29 7.10 -2.84
CA HIS A 421 -1.14 5.69 -2.47
C HIS A 421 0.34 5.31 -2.27
N PRO A 422 0.64 4.46 -1.28
CA PRO A 422 -0.26 3.58 -0.53
C PRO A 422 -1.02 4.24 0.64
N ALA A 423 -0.83 5.53 0.93
CA ALA A 423 -1.67 6.21 1.93
C ALA A 423 -3.12 6.31 1.46
N THR A 424 -4.05 6.31 2.41
CA THR A 424 -5.50 6.36 2.15
C THR A 424 -6.19 7.53 2.84
N HIS A 425 -5.46 8.33 3.63
CA HIS A 425 -6.04 9.42 4.40
C HIS A 425 -5.10 10.64 4.47
N PHE A 426 -5.63 11.80 4.83
CA PHE A 426 -4.91 13.03 5.09
C PHE A 426 -5.27 13.61 6.48
N ALA A 427 -4.31 14.25 7.15
CA ALA A 427 -4.51 14.85 8.47
C ALA A 427 -4.29 16.38 8.49
N SER A 428 -4.69 17.09 7.43
CA SER A 428 -4.47 18.54 7.32
C SER A 428 -5.61 19.23 6.58
N ARG A 429 -5.78 20.52 6.85
CA ARG A 429 -6.72 21.40 6.10
C ARG A 429 -6.00 22.28 5.07
N LEU A 430 -4.66 22.25 5.06
CA LEU A 430 -3.83 23.09 4.20
C LEU A 430 -3.88 22.61 2.75
N THR A 431 -3.90 23.53 1.79
CA THR A 431 -4.05 23.20 0.36
C THR A 431 -2.84 23.62 -0.49
N ASP A 432 -1.82 24.23 0.11
CA ASP A 432 -0.62 24.65 -0.59
C ASP A 432 0.04 23.47 -1.32
N ALA A 433 0.29 23.64 -2.61
CA ALA A 433 0.83 22.61 -3.50
C ALA A 433 2.31 22.26 -3.19
N ASP A 434 3.01 23.09 -2.44
CA ASP A 434 4.38 22.83 -2.01
C ASP A 434 4.46 22.03 -0.71
N LEU A 435 3.33 21.80 -0.03
CA LEU A 435 3.30 20.93 1.14
C LEU A 435 3.27 19.45 0.71
N PRO A 436 3.93 18.56 1.44
CA PRO A 436 3.88 17.12 1.19
C PRO A 436 2.47 16.59 1.42
N ARG A 437 2.06 15.63 0.61
CA ARG A 437 0.85 14.82 0.84
C ARG A 437 1.18 13.68 1.81
N MET A 438 0.20 13.12 2.48
CA MET A 438 0.38 11.82 3.13
C MET A 438 0.68 10.76 2.05
N GLY A 439 1.61 9.83 2.36
CA GLY A 439 2.09 8.86 1.39
C GLY A 439 3.17 9.39 0.42
N GLU A 440 3.54 10.66 0.48
CA GLU A 440 4.64 11.20 -0.35
C GLU A 440 5.94 10.43 -0.05
N ARG A 441 6.63 10.01 -1.13
CA ARG A 441 7.84 9.20 -1.01
C ARG A 441 9.09 10.08 -1.04
N LEU A 442 9.92 9.99 0.00
CA LEU A 442 11.19 10.68 0.07
C LEU A 442 12.34 9.65 0.10
N ARG A 443 13.47 10.00 -0.50
CA ARG A 443 14.71 9.20 -0.40
C ARG A 443 15.91 10.08 -0.08
N LEU A 444 16.91 9.52 0.56
CA LEU A 444 18.24 10.14 0.69
C LEU A 444 18.91 10.14 -0.70
N ARG A 445 19.61 11.24 -1.04
CA ARG A 445 20.34 11.34 -2.32
C ARG A 445 21.31 10.18 -2.48
N GLY A 446 21.35 9.54 -3.65
CA GLY A 446 22.21 8.40 -3.93
C GLY A 446 23.70 8.67 -3.69
N ASN A 447 24.16 9.90 -4.01
CA ASN A 447 25.55 10.36 -3.85
C ASN A 447 25.90 10.87 -2.44
N TYR A 448 24.97 10.82 -1.46
CA TYR A 448 25.28 11.22 -0.09
C TYR A 448 26.32 10.27 0.51
N ASP A 449 27.45 10.79 1.01
CA ASP A 449 28.50 9.97 1.61
C ASP A 449 28.06 9.46 3.00
N ILE A 450 28.05 8.15 3.18
CA ILE A 450 27.67 7.48 4.44
C ILE A 450 28.85 6.84 5.18
N THR A 451 30.06 6.96 4.64
CA THR A 451 31.25 6.24 5.18
C THR A 451 31.68 6.71 6.56
N GLY A 452 31.42 7.98 6.89
CA GLY A 452 31.77 8.57 8.18
C GLY A 452 30.79 8.29 9.34
N PHE A 453 29.77 7.44 9.13
CA PHE A 453 28.77 7.12 10.14
C PHE A 453 29.00 5.75 10.77
N SER A 454 28.48 5.55 11.99
CA SER A 454 28.49 4.23 12.66
C SER A 454 27.68 3.19 11.86
N LYS A 455 27.98 1.91 12.06
CA LYS A 455 27.27 0.81 11.37
C LYS A 455 25.73 0.87 11.51
N PRO A 456 25.15 1.13 12.70
CA PRO A 456 23.70 1.27 12.84
C PRO A 456 23.13 2.42 11.98
N VAL A 457 23.81 3.57 12.00
CA VAL A 457 23.38 4.74 11.18
C VAL A 457 23.56 4.43 9.70
N GLN A 458 24.65 3.79 9.28
CA GLN A 458 24.82 3.35 7.88
C GLN A 458 23.68 2.41 7.43
N ALA A 459 23.19 1.53 8.30
CA ALA A 459 22.07 0.64 7.98
C ALA A 459 20.78 1.44 7.65
N ILE A 460 20.49 2.47 8.45
CA ILE A 460 19.38 3.40 8.20
C ILE A 460 19.58 4.15 6.88
N LEU A 461 20.78 4.72 6.66
CA LEU A 461 21.07 5.52 5.47
C LEU A 461 21.04 4.69 4.18
N LYS A 462 21.47 3.44 4.22
CA LYS A 462 21.31 2.49 3.10
C LYS A 462 19.83 2.24 2.79
N GLY A 463 19.01 2.03 3.81
CA GLY A 463 17.56 1.88 3.67
C GLY A 463 16.90 3.13 3.06
N LEU A 464 17.28 4.33 3.54
CA LEU A 464 16.78 5.61 3.03
C LEU A 464 17.17 5.86 1.57
N LYS A 465 18.33 5.38 1.11
CA LYS A 465 18.71 5.44 -0.31
C LYS A 465 17.90 4.43 -1.14
N LYS A 466 17.79 3.21 -0.66
CA LYS A 466 17.22 2.08 -1.40
C LYS A 466 15.69 2.08 -1.40
N HIS A 467 15.10 2.28 -0.23
CA HIS A 467 13.65 2.18 -0.04
C HIS A 467 13.00 3.53 0.33
N GLY A 468 13.78 4.49 0.83
CA GLY A 468 13.29 5.80 1.26
C GLY A 468 12.33 5.73 2.46
N MET A 469 11.44 6.72 2.53
CA MET A 469 10.46 6.84 3.61
C MET A 469 9.17 7.48 3.10
N PHE A 470 8.05 7.17 3.75
CA PHE A 470 6.74 7.77 3.50
C PHE A 470 6.43 8.88 4.49
N VAL A 471 5.84 9.98 4.03
CA VAL A 471 5.17 10.92 4.91
C VAL A 471 3.93 10.24 5.46
N ALA A 472 3.91 9.97 6.77
CA ALA A 472 2.94 9.10 7.40
C ALA A 472 2.08 9.81 8.45
N ASP A 473 2.59 10.91 9.05
CA ASP A 473 1.86 11.65 10.06
C ASP A 473 2.33 13.11 10.16
N ASN A 474 1.53 13.94 10.86
CA ASN A 474 1.94 15.24 11.31
C ASN A 474 2.66 15.14 12.66
N GLY A 475 3.80 15.79 12.79
CA GLY A 475 4.62 15.73 14.00
C GLY A 475 5.87 16.59 13.90
N ILE A 476 6.98 16.12 14.46
CA ILE A 476 8.27 16.78 14.34
C ILE A 476 8.79 16.59 12.92
N ASP A 477 9.26 17.65 12.27
CA ASP A 477 9.83 17.56 10.94
C ASP A 477 11.06 16.64 10.90
N TRP A 478 11.10 15.80 9.87
CA TRP A 478 12.20 14.89 9.59
C TRP A 478 12.45 13.83 10.68
N ALA A 479 11.43 13.41 11.41
CA ALA A 479 11.57 12.36 12.43
C ALA A 479 11.07 11.02 11.92
N ILE A 480 11.95 10.01 11.91
CA ILE A 480 11.59 8.61 11.66
C ILE A 480 11.26 7.90 12.98
N SER A 481 10.49 6.81 12.93
CA SER A 481 10.23 5.96 14.09
C SER A 481 11.23 4.80 14.19
N VAL A 482 11.70 4.57 15.39
CA VAL A 482 12.62 3.48 15.75
C VAL A 482 12.00 2.72 16.92
N ALA A 483 12.16 1.41 16.97
CA ALA A 483 11.76 0.63 18.12
C ALA A 483 12.54 1.11 19.37
N PRO A 484 11.88 1.28 20.53
CA PRO A 484 12.53 1.73 21.77
C PRO A 484 13.33 0.60 22.42
N ASP A 485 14.13 -0.10 21.65
CA ASP A 485 14.95 -1.21 22.07
C ASP A 485 16.24 -0.69 22.72
N PRO A 486 16.54 -1.02 23.99
CA PRO A 486 17.72 -0.54 24.69
C PRO A 486 19.05 -1.02 24.08
N ARG A 487 19.01 -2.03 23.22
CA ARG A 487 20.19 -2.51 22.48
C ARG A 487 20.54 -1.60 21.28
N ILE A 488 19.61 -0.73 20.86
CA ILE A 488 19.87 0.27 19.82
C ILE A 488 20.62 1.45 20.43
N PRO A 489 21.83 1.80 19.92
CA PRO A 489 22.58 2.90 20.47
C PRO A 489 21.91 4.25 20.22
N ILE A 490 22.31 5.28 20.97
CA ILE A 490 21.86 6.65 20.75
C ILE A 490 22.34 7.13 19.38
N LEU A 491 21.40 7.48 18.50
CA LEU A 491 21.66 7.84 17.10
C LEU A 491 21.59 9.36 16.83
N HIS A 492 21.17 10.15 17.81
CA HIS A 492 20.86 11.59 17.64
C HIS A 492 22.00 12.41 17.05
N GLU A 493 23.22 12.26 17.57
CA GLU A 493 24.36 13.11 17.17
C GLU A 493 24.78 12.85 15.72
N GLU A 494 24.63 11.62 15.25
CA GLU A 494 24.97 11.29 13.88
C GLU A 494 23.84 11.67 12.92
N LEU A 495 22.59 11.31 13.23
CA LEU A 495 21.45 11.59 12.37
C LEU A 495 21.25 13.11 12.16
N ARG A 496 21.53 13.95 13.17
CA ARG A 496 21.46 15.41 13.06
C ARG A 496 22.43 16.03 12.05
N LYS A 497 23.45 15.31 11.59
CA LYS A 497 24.36 15.77 10.53
C LYS A 497 23.66 15.80 9.17
N ILE A 498 22.64 14.98 8.98
CA ILE A 498 21.84 14.92 7.77
C ILE A 498 20.77 16.01 7.83
N ARG A 499 20.52 16.67 6.72
CA ARG A 499 19.58 17.80 6.62
C ARG A 499 18.46 17.47 5.63
N GLY A 500 17.34 18.15 5.75
CA GLY A 500 16.24 18.03 4.80
C GLY A 500 16.67 18.15 3.35
N ARG A 501 17.60 19.06 3.03
CA ARG A 501 18.15 19.25 1.67
C ARG A 501 18.89 18.02 1.11
N ASP A 502 19.28 17.07 1.94
CA ASP A 502 19.94 15.83 1.51
C ASP A 502 18.94 14.81 1.00
N PHE A 503 17.64 15.08 1.17
CA PHE A 503 16.55 14.25 0.68
C PHE A 503 15.97 14.80 -0.64
N GLN A 504 15.25 13.91 -1.31
CA GLN A 504 14.54 14.18 -2.56
C GLN A 504 13.14 13.54 -2.47
N VAL A 505 12.13 14.22 -2.99
CA VAL A 505 10.81 13.61 -3.21
C VAL A 505 10.85 12.92 -4.56
N VAL A 506 10.39 11.68 -4.61
CA VAL A 506 10.33 10.85 -5.81
C VAL A 506 8.89 10.43 -6.11
N VAL A 507 8.61 10.12 -7.35
CA VAL A 507 7.33 9.61 -7.80
C VAL A 507 7.53 8.23 -8.40
N ALA A 508 6.54 7.35 -8.24
CA ALA A 508 6.55 6.09 -8.95
C ALA A 508 6.64 6.38 -10.46
N PRO A 509 7.51 5.67 -11.19
CA PRO A 509 7.55 5.83 -12.64
C PRO A 509 6.18 5.54 -13.23
N THR A 510 5.66 6.48 -14.00
CA THR A 510 4.53 6.20 -14.88
C THR A 510 5.04 5.28 -15.98
N HIS A 511 4.45 4.11 -16.12
CA HIS A 511 4.74 3.21 -17.23
C HIS A 511 4.50 3.97 -18.54
N ARG A 512 5.54 4.11 -19.35
CA ARG A 512 5.46 4.59 -20.74
C ARG A 512 5.18 3.43 -21.66
#